data_326a863dedfa442e92368cd9666a47ae
#
_entry.id   326a863dedfa442e92368cd9666a47ae
#
_cell.length_a   1.000
_cell.length_b   1.000
_cell.length_c   1.000
_cell.angle_alpha   90.00
_cell.angle_beta   90.00
_cell.angle_gamma   90.00
#
_symmetry.space_group_name_H-M   'P 1'
#
loop_
_entity.id
_entity.type
_entity.pdbx_description
1 polymer ?
#
loop_
_entity_poly.entity_id
_entity_poly.type
_entity_poly.pdbx_seq_one_letter_code
_entity_poly.pdbx_strand_id
1 'polypeptide(L)'
;PDPAPPKVNPYVNPELVVDNDPSVMSTLDSKSLFNKAVEWCDEAGIKIMIDIHSAETHAAGHNFALWYNDTYSTEDLYTALEWFADEYKNDDTIVAIDIKNEPHGTADTPDNMAKWDDSDDPNNWKMVAETAGKRILDINPNLLIVVEGVEVYPKEGYDWTAPRIDWTTMTEYYYGTWWGANLRGVKDYPVDLGKYKNNLIYSPHDYGPLVYDQKWFYDGFTQESVYNDCWHDNW
;
A
#
# COMPACT_ATOMS: atom_id res chain seq x y z
N PRO A 1 -14.19 -10.32 19.92
CA PRO A 1 -13.20 -11.34 20.15
C PRO A 1 -12.26 -11.32 18.94
N ASP A 2 -10.96 -11.10 19.20
CA ASP A 2 -9.97 -11.11 18.12
C ASP A 2 -10.07 -12.42 17.34
N PRO A 3 -10.12 -12.39 16.01
CA PRO A 3 -10.03 -13.61 15.24
C PRO A 3 -8.70 -14.28 15.59
N ALA A 4 -8.73 -15.59 15.83
CA ALA A 4 -7.50 -16.33 16.08
C ALA A 4 -6.56 -16.12 14.88
N PRO A 5 -5.28 -15.75 15.11
CA PRO A 5 -4.34 -15.54 14.03
C PRO A 5 -4.25 -16.80 13.15
N PRO A 6 -4.09 -16.64 11.83
CA PRO A 6 -4.00 -17.75 10.91
C PRO A 6 -2.79 -18.64 11.28
N LYS A 7 -2.98 -19.95 11.24
CA LYS A 7 -1.90 -20.90 11.51
C LYS A 7 -0.81 -20.77 10.44
N VAL A 8 0.45 -20.85 10.87
CA VAL A 8 1.60 -20.85 9.97
C VAL A 8 1.50 -21.99 8.97
N ASN A 9 1.79 -21.69 7.71
CA ASN A 9 1.90 -22.68 6.66
C ASN A 9 2.98 -23.72 7.03
N PRO A 10 2.71 -25.03 6.99
CA PRO A 10 3.67 -26.08 7.34
C PRO A 10 4.91 -26.12 6.42
N TYR A 11 4.93 -25.34 5.35
CA TYR A 11 6.12 -25.18 4.46
C TYR A 11 7.09 -24.08 4.90
N VAL A 12 6.87 -23.42 6.03
CA VAL A 12 7.87 -22.50 6.59
C VAL A 12 9.15 -23.29 6.88
N ASN A 13 10.29 -22.79 6.39
CA ASN A 13 11.58 -23.46 6.60
C ASN A 13 11.84 -23.69 8.09
N PRO A 14 11.94 -24.91 8.57
CA PRO A 14 12.13 -25.20 10.00
C PRO A 14 13.45 -24.65 10.56
N GLU A 15 14.44 -24.33 9.71
CA GLU A 15 15.70 -23.68 10.12
C GLU A 15 15.50 -22.22 10.55
N LEU A 16 14.40 -21.58 10.15
CA LEU A 16 14.05 -20.22 10.56
C LEU A 16 13.28 -20.18 11.88
N VAL A 17 12.88 -21.34 12.41
CA VAL A 17 12.10 -21.43 13.63
C VAL A 17 13.00 -21.86 14.77
N VAL A 18 12.96 -21.10 15.86
CA VAL A 18 13.73 -21.22 17.09
C VAL A 18 14.14 -22.65 17.42
N ASP A 19 15.46 -22.85 17.57
CA ASP A 19 16.08 -24.09 18.09
C ASP A 19 15.88 -25.35 17.24
N ASN A 20 15.46 -25.26 15.98
CA ASN A 20 15.24 -26.42 15.10
C ASN A 20 14.29 -27.48 15.72
N ASP A 21 13.36 -27.07 16.60
CA ASP A 21 12.42 -27.98 17.24
C ASP A 21 11.13 -28.09 16.39
N PRO A 22 10.90 -29.20 15.68
CA PRO A 22 9.69 -29.41 14.88
C PRO A 22 8.38 -29.38 15.71
N SER A 23 8.46 -29.61 17.03
CA SER A 23 7.28 -29.56 17.90
C SER A 23 6.79 -28.13 18.12
N VAL A 24 7.68 -27.13 18.06
CA VAL A 24 7.35 -25.71 18.16
C VAL A 24 6.63 -25.23 16.91
N MET A 25 7.01 -25.71 15.73
CA MET A 25 6.41 -25.33 14.44
C MET A 25 4.90 -25.63 14.37
N SER A 26 4.46 -26.73 14.98
CA SER A 26 3.05 -27.10 14.95
C SER A 26 2.16 -26.20 15.82
N THR A 27 2.74 -25.39 16.68
CA THR A 27 2.06 -24.49 17.62
C THR A 27 2.18 -23.02 17.23
N LEU A 28 3.09 -22.67 16.29
CA LEU A 28 3.27 -21.30 15.84
C LEU A 28 2.11 -20.85 14.97
N ASP A 29 1.65 -19.65 15.23
CA ASP A 29 0.76 -18.90 14.34
C ASP A 29 1.54 -17.77 13.64
N SER A 30 0.90 -17.09 12.70
CA SER A 30 1.52 -16.01 11.94
C SER A 30 1.98 -14.84 12.83
N LYS A 31 1.26 -14.54 13.90
CA LYS A 31 1.64 -13.50 14.87
C LYS A 31 2.92 -13.86 15.62
N SER A 32 3.00 -15.10 16.12
CA SER A 32 4.21 -15.59 16.81
C SER A 32 5.44 -15.55 15.93
N LEU A 33 5.28 -15.94 14.64
CA LEU A 33 6.37 -15.86 13.67
C LEU A 33 6.78 -14.41 13.37
N PHE A 34 5.81 -13.52 13.22
CA PHE A 34 6.08 -12.09 13.01
C PHE A 34 6.80 -11.48 14.22
N ASN A 35 6.35 -11.77 15.45
CA ASN A 35 7.02 -11.31 16.67
C ASN A 35 8.48 -11.78 16.73
N LYS A 36 8.76 -13.00 16.28
CA LYS A 36 10.14 -13.49 16.21
C LYS A 36 10.97 -12.75 15.17
N ALA A 37 10.37 -12.39 14.04
CA ALA A 37 11.03 -11.56 13.04
C ALA A 37 11.33 -10.15 13.58
N VAL A 38 10.41 -9.56 14.34
CA VAL A 38 10.63 -8.26 15.01
C VAL A 38 11.81 -8.35 15.98
N GLU A 39 11.86 -9.37 16.84
CA GLU A 39 12.98 -9.62 17.77
C GLU A 39 14.34 -9.71 17.03
N TRP A 40 14.42 -10.48 15.95
CA TRP A 40 15.64 -10.58 15.16
C TRP A 40 16.05 -9.27 14.49
N CYS A 41 15.08 -8.49 14.03
CA CYS A 41 15.33 -7.17 13.46
C CYS A 41 15.88 -6.20 14.51
N ASP A 42 15.31 -6.21 15.71
CA ASP A 42 15.79 -5.40 16.83
C ASP A 42 17.24 -5.77 17.20
N GLU A 43 17.54 -7.06 17.40
CA GLU A 43 18.89 -7.56 17.66
C GLU A 43 19.89 -7.15 16.57
N ALA A 44 19.45 -7.10 15.30
CA ALA A 44 20.27 -6.71 14.16
C ALA A 44 20.33 -5.19 13.94
N GLY A 45 19.57 -4.39 14.69
CA GLY A 45 19.45 -2.94 14.50
C GLY A 45 18.69 -2.54 13.23
N ILE A 46 17.83 -3.42 12.72
CA ILE A 46 17.01 -3.21 11.52
C ILE A 46 15.64 -2.66 11.97
N LYS A 47 15.16 -1.62 11.29
CA LYS A 47 13.80 -1.09 11.50
C LYS A 47 12.83 -1.70 10.51
N ILE A 48 11.56 -1.83 10.92
CA ILE A 48 10.49 -2.48 10.17
C ILE A 48 9.43 -1.43 9.80
N MET A 49 8.97 -1.48 8.57
CA MET A 49 7.73 -0.90 8.10
C MET A 49 6.73 -2.05 7.89
N ILE A 50 5.54 -1.92 8.47
CA ILE A 50 4.43 -2.84 8.24
C ILE A 50 3.72 -2.43 6.95
N ASP A 51 3.43 -3.40 6.10
CA ASP A 51 2.65 -3.23 4.87
C ASP A 51 1.41 -4.13 4.92
N ILE A 52 0.24 -3.54 4.69
CA ILE A 52 -1.00 -4.29 4.46
C ILE A 52 -1.09 -4.61 2.97
N HIS A 53 -0.58 -5.76 2.61
CA HIS A 53 -0.40 -6.13 1.20
C HIS A 53 -1.71 -6.40 0.47
N SER A 54 -2.71 -6.97 1.12
CA SER A 54 -4.02 -7.25 0.55
C SER A 54 -5.08 -7.45 1.62
N ALA A 55 -6.36 -7.30 1.23
CA ALA A 55 -7.49 -7.56 2.11
C ALA A 55 -7.66 -9.06 2.44
N GLU A 56 -7.15 -9.94 1.60
CA GLU A 56 -7.26 -11.40 1.75
C GLU A 56 -5.90 -12.09 1.66
N THR A 57 -5.71 -13.12 2.48
CA THR A 57 -4.47 -13.90 2.55
C THR A 57 -4.45 -15.03 1.53
N HIS A 58 -4.24 -14.72 0.27
CA HIS A 58 -4.00 -15.74 -0.75
C HIS A 58 -2.95 -15.28 -1.79
N ALA A 59 -2.46 -16.21 -2.60
CA ALA A 59 -1.32 -15.98 -3.48
C ALA A 59 -1.51 -14.83 -4.52
N ALA A 60 -2.75 -14.49 -4.84
CA ALA A 60 -3.09 -13.42 -5.78
C ALA A 60 -3.75 -12.20 -5.08
N GLY A 61 -3.66 -12.11 -3.76
CA GLY A 61 -4.30 -11.03 -2.98
C GLY A 61 -3.84 -9.63 -3.37
N HIS A 62 -2.58 -9.49 -3.82
CA HIS A 62 -2.03 -8.22 -4.32
C HIS A 62 -2.74 -7.68 -5.58
N ASN A 63 -3.47 -8.52 -6.31
CA ASN A 63 -4.26 -8.10 -7.47
C ASN A 63 -5.58 -7.42 -7.11
N PHE A 64 -5.96 -7.38 -5.84
CA PHE A 64 -7.12 -6.61 -5.41
C PHE A 64 -6.80 -5.11 -5.43
N ALA A 65 -7.52 -4.40 -6.29
CA ALA A 65 -7.32 -2.98 -6.51
C ALA A 65 -7.56 -2.12 -5.26
N LEU A 66 -8.59 -2.48 -4.50
CA LEU A 66 -9.06 -1.72 -3.36
C LEU A 66 -8.73 -2.44 -2.03
N TRP A 67 -8.87 -1.72 -0.95
CA TRP A 67 -8.67 -2.14 0.44
C TRP A 67 -9.91 -2.79 1.06
N TYR A 68 -10.98 -2.90 0.30
CA TYR A 68 -12.23 -3.55 0.67
C TYR A 68 -12.75 -4.44 -0.46
N ASN A 69 -13.61 -5.37 -0.11
CA ASN A 69 -14.33 -6.25 -1.05
C ASN A 69 -15.66 -6.70 -0.43
N ASP A 70 -16.31 -7.72 -0.98
CA ASP A 70 -17.58 -8.25 -0.47
C ASP A 70 -17.46 -8.88 0.94
N THR A 71 -16.26 -9.21 1.38
CA THR A 71 -15.99 -9.87 2.67
C THR A 71 -15.51 -8.89 3.72
N TYR A 72 -14.63 -7.96 3.35
CA TYR A 72 -13.98 -7.01 4.24
C TYR A 72 -14.32 -5.58 3.85
N SER A 73 -14.70 -4.78 4.83
CA SER A 73 -15.00 -3.38 4.67
C SER A 73 -13.77 -2.49 4.89
N THR A 74 -13.88 -1.22 4.51
CA THR A 74 -12.87 -0.20 4.88
C THR A 74 -12.69 -0.08 6.40
N GLU A 75 -13.73 -0.30 7.19
CA GLU A 75 -13.64 -0.27 8.65
C GLU A 75 -12.83 -1.47 9.19
N ASP A 76 -12.88 -2.63 8.52
CA ASP A 76 -12.03 -3.77 8.88
C ASP A 76 -10.55 -3.44 8.66
N LEU A 77 -10.20 -2.74 7.56
CA LEU A 77 -8.84 -2.22 7.36
C LEU A 77 -8.43 -1.30 8.51
N TYR A 78 -9.26 -0.32 8.84
CA TYR A 78 -8.95 0.62 9.94
C TYR A 78 -8.73 -0.12 11.25
N THR A 79 -9.59 -1.06 11.58
CA THR A 79 -9.48 -1.88 12.79
C THR A 79 -8.18 -2.69 12.82
N ALA A 80 -7.77 -3.25 11.70
CA ALA A 80 -6.50 -3.99 11.59
C ALA A 80 -5.28 -3.08 11.80
N LEU A 81 -5.29 -1.90 11.20
CA LEU A 81 -4.22 -0.91 11.33
C LEU A 81 -4.12 -0.36 12.77
N GLU A 82 -5.25 -0.08 13.41
CA GLU A 82 -5.32 0.33 14.82
C GLU A 82 -4.78 -0.77 15.74
N TRP A 83 -5.10 -2.03 15.43
CA TRP A 83 -4.56 -3.16 16.18
C TRP A 83 -3.03 -3.23 16.09
N PHE A 84 -2.44 -3.07 14.90
CA PHE A 84 -0.98 -3.01 14.75
C PHE A 84 -0.37 -1.84 15.50
N ALA A 85 -0.99 -0.67 15.43
CA ALA A 85 -0.51 0.52 16.12
C ALA A 85 -0.51 0.35 17.65
N ASP A 86 -1.52 -0.34 18.21
CA ASP A 86 -1.63 -0.59 19.66
C ASP A 86 -0.71 -1.72 20.13
N GLU A 87 -0.69 -2.83 19.39
CA GLU A 87 0.11 -4.02 19.73
C GLU A 87 1.60 -3.71 19.83
N TYR A 88 2.11 -2.89 18.90
CA TYR A 88 3.54 -2.56 18.82
C TYR A 88 3.89 -1.13 19.25
N LYS A 89 3.02 -0.44 20.00
CA LYS A 89 3.23 0.97 20.38
C LYS A 89 4.44 1.20 21.28
N ASN A 90 4.94 0.18 21.95
CA ASN A 90 6.10 0.25 22.83
C ASN A 90 7.36 -0.39 22.19
N ASP A 91 7.27 -0.82 20.96
CA ASP A 91 8.38 -1.43 20.22
C ASP A 91 8.92 -0.43 19.19
N ASP A 92 10.15 0.04 19.40
CA ASP A 92 10.77 1.03 18.53
C ASP A 92 11.45 0.42 17.28
N THR A 93 11.35 -0.89 17.13
CA THR A 93 11.76 -1.61 15.92
C THR A 93 10.80 -1.32 14.76
N ILE A 94 9.51 -1.17 15.06
CA ILE A 94 8.49 -0.82 14.08
C ILE A 94 8.36 0.70 14.01
N VAL A 95 8.72 1.28 12.88
CA VAL A 95 8.82 2.74 12.69
C VAL A 95 7.78 3.32 11.74
N ALA A 96 7.14 2.50 10.92
CA ALA A 96 6.18 2.96 9.92
C ALA A 96 5.09 1.93 9.63
N ILE A 97 3.97 2.42 9.13
CA ILE A 97 2.90 1.61 8.54
C ILE A 97 2.62 2.13 7.14
N ASP A 98 2.74 1.26 6.14
CA ASP A 98 2.17 1.43 4.81
C ASP A 98 0.72 0.95 4.85
N ILE A 99 -0.21 1.85 4.56
CA ILE A 99 -1.64 1.61 4.81
C ILE A 99 -2.18 0.49 3.93
N LYS A 100 -1.77 0.45 2.65
CA LYS A 100 -2.19 -0.56 1.68
C LYS A 100 -1.23 -0.56 0.50
N ASN A 101 -0.66 -1.73 0.22
CA ASN A 101 0.15 -1.95 -0.97
C ASN A 101 -0.63 -1.72 -2.27
N GLU A 102 -0.09 -0.86 -3.12
CA GLU A 102 -0.49 -0.67 -4.51
C GLU A 102 -1.99 -0.48 -4.74
N PRO A 103 -2.60 0.62 -4.28
CA PRO A 103 -3.94 0.98 -4.70
C PRO A 103 -3.99 1.18 -6.22
N HIS A 104 -4.88 0.45 -6.89
CA HIS A 104 -4.96 0.46 -8.36
C HIS A 104 -6.40 0.25 -8.83
N GLY A 105 -6.58 -0.10 -10.09
CA GLY A 105 -7.89 -0.44 -10.63
C GLY A 105 -7.80 -1.10 -11.99
N THR A 106 -8.92 -1.61 -12.44
CA THR A 106 -9.08 -2.16 -13.77
C THR A 106 -9.93 -1.22 -14.63
N ALA A 107 -9.55 -1.05 -15.88
CA ALA A 107 -10.19 -0.13 -16.79
C ALA A 107 -11.67 -0.48 -17.08
N ASP A 108 -12.02 -1.76 -16.96
CA ASP A 108 -13.33 -2.32 -17.22
C ASP A 108 -14.28 -2.32 -16.01
N THR A 109 -13.78 -1.97 -14.83
CA THR A 109 -14.57 -1.92 -13.60
C THR A 109 -14.41 -0.58 -12.89
N PRO A 110 -15.10 0.49 -13.33
CA PRO A 110 -14.96 1.84 -12.77
C PRO A 110 -15.11 1.93 -11.27
N ASP A 111 -16.03 1.17 -10.70
CA ASP A 111 -16.30 1.17 -9.26
C ASP A 111 -15.23 0.40 -8.45
N ASN A 112 -14.37 -0.32 -9.12
CA ASN A 112 -13.28 -1.11 -8.53
C ASN A 112 -11.90 -0.52 -8.84
N MET A 113 -11.80 0.79 -8.86
CA MET A 113 -10.58 1.54 -9.12
C MET A 113 -10.32 2.54 -8.01
N ALA A 114 -9.13 2.49 -7.43
CA ALA A 114 -8.69 3.50 -6.49
C ALA A 114 -8.59 4.86 -7.19
N LYS A 115 -9.20 5.88 -6.62
CA LYS A 115 -9.12 7.25 -7.10
C LYS A 115 -8.53 8.19 -6.04
N TRP A 116 -8.14 9.38 -6.48
CA TRP A 116 -7.57 10.40 -5.61
C TRP A 116 -8.22 11.76 -5.91
N ASP A 117 -9.13 12.17 -5.05
CA ASP A 117 -9.81 13.46 -5.17
C ASP A 117 -10.31 13.95 -3.79
N ASP A 118 -11.26 14.87 -3.77
CA ASP A 118 -11.87 15.40 -2.54
C ASP A 118 -13.31 14.90 -2.32
N SER A 119 -13.69 13.78 -2.93
CA SER A 119 -15.02 13.20 -2.76
C SER A 119 -15.11 12.27 -1.55
N ASP A 120 -16.35 12.01 -1.12
CA ASP A 120 -16.67 11.02 -0.09
C ASP A 120 -16.91 9.61 -0.69
N ASP A 121 -16.47 9.38 -1.92
CA ASP A 121 -16.68 8.08 -2.57
C ASP A 121 -15.87 6.97 -1.88
N PRO A 122 -16.41 5.76 -1.75
CA PRO A 122 -15.79 4.67 -0.99
C PRO A 122 -14.44 4.23 -1.54
N ASN A 123 -14.17 4.47 -2.83
CA ASN A 123 -12.91 4.17 -3.50
C ASN A 123 -11.93 5.36 -3.54
N ASN A 124 -12.17 6.43 -2.78
CA ASN A 124 -11.24 7.55 -2.66
C ASN A 124 -10.10 7.21 -1.71
N TRP A 125 -8.93 6.93 -2.27
CA TRP A 125 -7.72 6.54 -1.53
C TRP A 125 -7.21 7.63 -0.59
N LYS A 126 -7.23 8.91 -1.02
CA LYS A 126 -6.83 10.04 -0.17
C LYS A 126 -7.64 10.08 1.12
N MET A 127 -8.96 9.95 1.05
CA MET A 127 -9.85 9.95 2.21
C MET A 127 -9.51 8.81 3.18
N VAL A 128 -9.25 7.63 2.64
CA VAL A 128 -8.89 6.45 3.45
C VAL A 128 -7.53 6.64 4.11
N ALA A 129 -6.55 7.14 3.38
CA ALA A 129 -5.21 7.41 3.90
C ALA A 129 -5.24 8.44 5.05
N GLU A 130 -6.04 9.50 4.91
CA GLU A 130 -6.23 10.50 5.97
C GLU A 130 -6.87 9.91 7.22
N THR A 131 -7.93 9.12 7.03
CA THR A 131 -8.66 8.50 8.14
C THR A 131 -7.80 7.48 8.86
N ALA A 132 -7.19 6.56 8.12
CA ALA A 132 -6.29 5.54 8.67
C ALA A 132 -5.10 6.18 9.40
N GLY A 133 -4.43 7.13 8.76
CA GLY A 133 -3.26 7.79 9.34
C GLY A 133 -3.57 8.51 10.64
N LYS A 134 -4.70 9.23 10.73
CA LYS A 134 -5.14 9.89 11.97
C LYS A 134 -5.44 8.89 13.08
N ARG A 135 -6.16 7.80 12.76
CA ARG A 135 -6.51 6.75 13.74
C ARG A 135 -5.27 6.03 14.27
N ILE A 136 -4.33 5.67 13.40
CA ILE A 136 -3.04 5.08 13.78
C ILE A 136 -2.26 6.00 14.72
N LEU A 137 -2.13 7.27 14.35
CA LEU A 137 -1.31 8.24 15.07
C LEU A 137 -1.96 8.74 16.38
N ASP A 138 -3.27 8.65 16.52
CA ASP A 138 -3.93 8.86 17.80
C ASP A 138 -3.60 7.75 18.82
N ILE A 139 -3.23 6.56 18.36
CA ILE A 139 -2.77 5.42 19.18
C ILE A 139 -1.26 5.47 19.40
N ASN A 140 -0.49 5.61 18.32
CA ASN A 140 0.98 5.66 18.34
C ASN A 140 1.52 6.83 17.51
N PRO A 141 1.72 8.00 18.13
CA PRO A 141 2.18 9.21 17.45
C PRO A 141 3.64 9.17 16.97
N ASN A 142 4.38 8.11 17.29
CA ASN A 142 5.77 7.94 16.88
C ASN A 142 5.93 7.26 15.51
N LEU A 143 4.86 6.68 14.97
CA LEU A 143 4.90 6.01 13.68
C LEU A 143 4.95 7.02 12.53
N LEU A 144 5.57 6.61 11.44
CA LEU A 144 5.41 7.24 10.14
C LEU A 144 4.27 6.56 9.39
N ILE A 145 3.51 7.34 8.64
CA ILE A 145 2.43 6.88 7.79
C ILE A 145 2.90 6.95 6.36
N VAL A 146 2.98 5.81 5.71
CA VAL A 146 3.35 5.69 4.30
C VAL A 146 2.09 5.62 3.47
N VAL A 147 2.00 6.47 2.47
CA VAL A 147 0.88 6.57 1.55
C VAL A 147 1.40 6.46 0.14
N GLU A 148 1.04 5.38 -0.51
CA GLU A 148 1.32 5.17 -1.92
C GLU A 148 0.39 6.00 -2.82
N GLY A 149 0.73 6.08 -4.10
CA GLY A 149 -0.14 6.64 -5.13
C GLY A 149 -1.27 5.70 -5.53
N VAL A 150 -1.90 6.03 -6.64
CA VAL A 150 -2.88 5.18 -7.34
C VAL A 150 -2.29 4.74 -8.70
N GLU A 151 -3.04 4.00 -9.52
CA GLU A 151 -2.56 3.59 -10.85
C GLU A 151 -2.74 4.68 -11.90
N VAL A 152 -3.87 5.36 -11.88
CA VAL A 152 -4.25 6.34 -12.90
C VAL A 152 -4.73 7.66 -12.27
N TYR A 153 -4.54 8.77 -13.00
CA TYR A 153 -5.04 10.08 -12.62
C TYR A 153 -5.60 10.80 -13.85
N PRO A 154 -6.75 11.49 -13.78
CA PRO A 154 -7.32 12.19 -14.93
C PRO A 154 -6.38 13.24 -15.51
N LYS A 155 -6.34 13.32 -16.85
CA LYS A 155 -5.62 14.37 -17.57
C LYS A 155 -6.38 15.69 -17.50
N GLU A 156 -5.69 16.78 -17.83
CA GLU A 156 -6.25 18.13 -17.87
C GLU A 156 -7.51 18.18 -18.76
N GLY A 157 -8.60 18.67 -18.19
CA GLY A 157 -9.90 18.77 -18.86
C GLY A 157 -10.78 17.52 -18.75
N TYR A 158 -10.31 16.49 -18.06
CA TYR A 158 -11.07 15.29 -17.73
C TYR A 158 -11.19 15.12 -16.21
N ASP A 159 -12.09 14.26 -15.80
CA ASP A 159 -12.31 13.87 -14.42
C ASP A 159 -12.52 12.35 -14.29
N TRP A 160 -12.84 11.87 -13.10
CA TRP A 160 -13.02 10.45 -12.80
C TRP A 160 -14.23 9.80 -13.49
N THR A 161 -15.05 10.57 -14.21
CA THR A 161 -16.18 10.08 -15.03
C THR A 161 -15.77 9.79 -16.47
N ALA A 162 -14.53 10.13 -16.87
CA ALA A 162 -14.01 9.85 -18.21
C ALA A 162 -14.00 8.34 -18.49
N PRO A 163 -14.17 7.93 -19.77
CA PRO A 163 -14.25 6.52 -20.14
C PRO A 163 -13.01 5.71 -19.75
N ARG A 164 -13.23 4.51 -19.22
CA ARG A 164 -12.21 3.56 -18.78
C ARG A 164 -12.51 2.18 -19.36
N ILE A 165 -12.38 2.03 -20.69
CA ILE A 165 -12.81 0.83 -21.41
C ILE A 165 -11.71 -0.23 -21.42
N ASP A 166 -10.49 0.17 -21.79
CA ASP A 166 -9.29 -0.67 -21.78
C ASP A 166 -8.04 0.20 -21.59
N TRP A 167 -6.89 -0.44 -21.39
CA TRP A 167 -5.64 0.29 -21.15
C TRP A 167 -5.30 1.28 -22.27
N THR A 168 -5.60 0.95 -23.53
CA THR A 168 -5.30 1.81 -24.68
C THR A 168 -6.16 3.07 -24.68
N THR A 169 -7.46 2.91 -24.55
CA THR A 169 -8.43 4.02 -24.50
C THR A 169 -8.35 4.79 -23.20
N MET A 170 -8.07 4.11 -22.08
CA MET A 170 -7.87 4.77 -20.80
C MET A 170 -6.75 5.81 -20.87
N THR A 171 -5.65 5.53 -21.56
CA THR A 171 -4.53 6.46 -21.69
C THR A 171 -4.83 7.73 -22.49
N GLU A 172 -5.95 7.82 -23.20
CA GLU A 172 -6.42 9.06 -23.80
C GLU A 172 -6.89 10.07 -22.74
N TYR A 173 -7.47 9.58 -21.65
CA TYR A 173 -8.13 10.38 -20.62
C TYR A 173 -7.36 10.45 -19.29
N TYR A 174 -6.48 9.48 -19.06
CA TYR A 174 -5.74 9.35 -17.80
C TYR A 174 -4.23 9.28 -18.01
N TYR A 175 -3.49 9.80 -17.06
CA TYR A 175 -2.09 9.45 -16.84
C TYR A 175 -2.05 8.11 -16.13
N GLY A 176 -1.51 7.09 -16.76
CA GLY A 176 -1.34 5.77 -16.17
C GLY A 176 0.11 5.48 -15.83
N THR A 177 0.33 4.82 -14.70
CA THR A 177 1.65 4.40 -14.22
C THR A 177 1.58 2.96 -13.69
N TRP A 178 2.56 2.53 -12.91
CA TRP A 178 2.43 1.30 -12.13
C TRP A 178 1.41 1.46 -10.99
N TRP A 179 0.95 0.36 -10.47
CA TRP A 179 0.11 0.32 -9.29
C TRP A 179 0.81 1.00 -8.11
N GLY A 180 0.12 1.82 -7.36
CA GLY A 180 0.68 2.58 -6.24
C GLY A 180 1.63 3.72 -6.61
N ALA A 181 1.88 3.96 -7.91
CA ALA A 181 2.91 4.91 -8.33
C ALA A 181 2.42 6.35 -8.49
N ASN A 182 1.17 6.55 -8.93
CA ASN A 182 0.69 7.85 -9.37
C ASN A 182 0.33 8.77 -8.21
N LEU A 183 1.19 9.73 -7.93
CA LEU A 183 1.01 10.75 -6.88
C LEU A 183 0.52 12.11 -7.43
N ARG A 184 0.04 12.19 -8.68
CA ARG A 184 -0.42 13.46 -9.27
C ARG A 184 -1.49 14.15 -8.45
N GLY A 185 -2.37 13.38 -7.82
CA GLY A 185 -3.43 13.91 -6.96
C GLY A 185 -2.94 14.69 -5.75
N VAL A 186 -1.71 14.47 -5.30
CA VAL A 186 -1.12 15.18 -4.15
C VAL A 186 -1.04 16.69 -4.37
N LYS A 187 -0.83 17.12 -5.62
CA LYS A 187 -0.72 18.54 -5.96
C LYS A 187 -1.99 19.32 -5.60
N ASP A 188 -3.15 18.77 -5.91
CA ASP A 188 -4.44 19.44 -5.75
C ASP A 188 -5.16 18.98 -4.47
N TYR A 189 -4.93 17.76 -4.05
CA TYR A 189 -5.56 17.09 -2.91
C TYR A 189 -4.51 16.41 -2.02
N PRO A 190 -3.63 17.17 -1.34
CA PRO A 190 -2.65 16.57 -0.43
C PRO A 190 -3.33 15.86 0.72
N VAL A 191 -2.73 14.78 1.21
CA VAL A 191 -3.19 14.08 2.42
C VAL A 191 -3.01 14.98 3.64
N ASP A 192 -4.07 15.20 4.39
CA ASP A 192 -4.06 16.01 5.61
C ASP A 192 -4.16 15.15 6.87
N LEU A 193 -3.04 14.97 7.54
CA LEU A 193 -2.98 14.30 8.86
C LEU A 193 -3.14 15.28 10.04
N GLY A 194 -3.52 16.54 9.80
CA GLY A 194 -3.74 17.54 10.83
C GLY A 194 -2.50 17.81 11.68
N LYS A 195 -2.61 17.60 13.01
CA LYS A 195 -1.49 17.78 13.96
C LYS A 195 -0.30 16.85 13.67
N TYR A 196 -0.50 15.78 12.94
CA TYR A 196 0.50 14.76 12.61
C TYR A 196 1.13 14.91 11.22
N LYS A 197 1.03 16.08 10.60
CA LYS A 197 1.52 16.34 9.24
C LYS A 197 2.99 15.94 8.98
N ASN A 198 3.81 15.92 10.01
CA ASN A 198 5.23 15.56 9.91
C ASN A 198 5.48 14.04 9.94
N ASN A 199 4.45 13.25 10.14
CA ASN A 199 4.52 11.79 10.14
C ASN A 199 4.18 11.19 8.76
N LEU A 200 3.82 12.01 7.77
CA LEU A 200 3.44 11.57 6.43
C LEU A 200 4.66 11.34 5.54
N ILE A 201 4.67 10.22 4.83
CA ILE A 201 5.59 9.91 3.73
C ILE A 201 4.76 9.51 2.51
N TYR A 202 5.03 10.11 1.36
CA TYR A 202 4.53 9.63 0.09
C TYR A 202 5.51 8.64 -0.52
N SER A 203 5.03 7.49 -0.97
CA SER A 203 5.84 6.39 -1.49
C SER A 203 5.35 5.97 -2.88
N PRO A 204 5.91 6.52 -3.97
CA PRO A 204 5.60 6.01 -5.29
C PRO A 204 6.27 4.65 -5.51
N HIS A 205 5.51 3.71 -6.08
CA HIS A 205 6.08 2.46 -6.55
C HIS A 205 6.59 2.61 -7.98
N ASP A 206 7.79 2.13 -8.25
CA ASP A 206 8.34 2.07 -9.58
C ASP A 206 9.11 0.78 -9.83
N TYR A 207 9.19 0.39 -11.10
CA TYR A 207 9.88 -0.83 -11.53
C TYR A 207 10.72 -0.56 -12.77
N GLY A 208 11.81 -1.29 -12.89
CA GLY A 208 12.55 -1.31 -14.14
C GLY A 208 11.83 -2.09 -15.26
N PRO A 209 12.29 -1.93 -16.52
CA PRO A 209 11.65 -2.57 -17.68
C PRO A 209 11.62 -4.10 -17.64
N LEU A 210 12.43 -4.73 -16.79
CA LEU A 210 12.45 -6.19 -16.62
C LEU A 210 11.26 -6.73 -15.80
N VAL A 211 10.59 -5.87 -15.03
CA VAL A 211 9.42 -6.24 -14.22
C VAL A 211 8.14 -5.92 -14.98
N TYR A 212 7.97 -4.67 -15.36
CA TYR A 212 6.83 -4.22 -16.16
C TYR A 212 7.24 -3.01 -17.00
N ASP A 213 7.10 -3.15 -18.31
CA ASP A 213 7.59 -2.21 -19.29
C ASP A 213 6.61 -1.04 -19.45
N GLN A 214 7.10 0.18 -19.34
CA GLN A 214 6.32 1.40 -19.54
C GLN A 214 6.74 2.08 -20.84
N LYS A 215 5.83 2.86 -21.45
CA LYS A 215 6.07 3.50 -22.76
C LYS A 215 7.36 4.32 -22.80
N TRP A 216 7.74 4.95 -21.72
CA TRP A 216 8.95 5.79 -21.65
C TRP A 216 10.27 5.00 -21.66
N PHE A 217 10.24 3.67 -21.61
CA PHE A 217 11.43 2.84 -21.75
C PHE A 217 11.76 2.47 -23.20
N TYR A 218 10.83 2.68 -24.17
CA TYR A 218 10.97 2.14 -25.51
C TYR A 218 11.81 2.98 -26.48
N ASP A 219 11.80 4.29 -26.39
CA ASP A 219 12.40 5.18 -27.41
C ASP A 219 13.67 5.87 -26.93
N GLY A 220 14.74 5.07 -26.78
CA GLY A 220 16.05 5.67 -26.49
C GLY A 220 16.14 6.26 -25.10
N PHE A 221 15.70 5.51 -24.10
CA PHE A 221 15.80 5.87 -22.70
C PHE A 221 17.21 6.37 -22.34
N THR A 222 17.32 7.65 -22.03
CA THR A 222 18.54 8.33 -21.62
C THR A 222 18.29 9.05 -20.33
N GLN A 223 19.36 9.43 -19.63
CA GLN A 223 19.24 10.28 -18.44
C GLN A 223 18.51 11.59 -18.75
N GLU A 224 18.66 12.14 -19.95
CA GLU A 224 18.00 13.35 -20.40
C GLU A 224 16.50 13.13 -20.63
N SER A 225 16.10 12.00 -21.23
CA SER A 225 14.68 11.66 -21.40
C SER A 225 13.97 11.40 -20.07
N VAL A 226 14.67 10.81 -19.09
CA VAL A 226 14.14 10.66 -17.73
C VAL A 226 13.78 12.01 -17.13
N TYR A 227 14.67 12.99 -17.23
CA TYR A 227 14.44 14.31 -16.64
C TYR A 227 13.43 15.17 -17.39
N ASN A 228 13.41 15.10 -18.73
CA ASN A 228 12.62 16.02 -19.54
C ASN A 228 11.25 15.47 -19.94
N ASP A 229 11.13 14.18 -20.14
CA ASP A 229 9.91 13.57 -20.68
C ASP A 229 9.24 12.65 -19.65
N CYS A 230 9.98 11.75 -19.05
CA CYS A 230 9.45 10.73 -18.18
C CYS A 230 8.94 11.29 -16.85
N TRP A 231 9.76 12.11 -16.19
CA TRP A 231 9.41 12.67 -14.89
C TRP A 231 8.35 13.77 -14.96
N HIS A 232 8.39 14.60 -16.01
CA HIS A 232 7.42 15.68 -16.18
C HIS A 232 6.05 15.18 -16.62
N ASP A 233 6.01 14.13 -17.44
CA ASP A 233 4.77 13.66 -18.04
C ASP A 233 4.10 12.53 -17.27
N ASN A 234 4.84 11.81 -16.41
CA ASN A 234 4.32 10.62 -15.73
C ASN A 234 4.40 10.65 -14.20
N TRP A 235 5.11 11.65 -13.63
CA TRP A 235 5.28 11.82 -12.17
C TRP A 235 4.84 13.19 -11.67
#